data_c16e82da052638142c9e3f4db8df51f3
#
_entry.id   c16e82da052638142c9e3f4db8df51f3
#
_cell.length_a   1.000
_cell.length_b   1.000
_cell.length_c   1.000
_cell.angle_alpha   90.00
_cell.angle_beta   90.00
_cell.angle_gamma   90.00
#
_symmetry.space_group_name_H-M   'P 1'
#
loop_
_entity.id
_entity.type
_entity.pdbx_description
1 polymer ?
#
loop_
_entity_poly.entity_id
_entity_poly.type
_entity_poly.pdbx_seq_one_letter_code
_entity_poly.pdbx_strand_id
1 'polypeptide(L)'
;MRKVNGKFCGQLAESWEISEDGLTYTFHINPNAKFSDGTDITAEDVEFSYEFVRDQCDGWSWLYKTLDDVEAVDEKTAVFHFSAADASRLATMTSIQYGSVRSKAAMEKYGDDYGKTAESVVSSGPYVITDWKENEYVKFEARDDYYGKKPDLTHIKYVPISDVNAAVVALQTGELDLYFNPLSGVALDTVKAADNIAISEGLTCRNESIYMNCESDIFSDVRMRRAVAYAINKEEALEVCGSGQGQVVIYPCDLGEQVTGNPDFVPSHTYEYNVEKARALVEECGNMGRTVTIKSYNTEPYQTLSVWLQGTLSAIGLDAKVDTMERSAFSDQLLNGDVEICPFSWSDVSFDFGAAVGIYMDSNCIGNSGNYGRYNNPKADELIALGNGASDVEVRKGYYRELMEIYMEDVPSVAMYAVINAIAHSNQLVMEDANRYEMARVHWAQ
;
A
#
# COMPACT_ATOMS: atom_id res chain seq x y z
N MET A 1 3.43 7.82 -17.11
CA MET A 1 4.43 8.32 -16.12
C MET A 1 4.73 7.20 -15.12
N ARG A 2 5.94 7.13 -14.60
CA ARG A 2 6.35 6.19 -13.54
C ARG A 2 7.38 6.84 -12.61
N LYS A 3 7.56 6.26 -11.42
CA LYS A 3 8.59 6.70 -10.47
C LYS A 3 9.74 5.70 -10.44
N VAL A 4 10.97 6.16 -10.61
CA VAL A 4 12.20 5.34 -10.60
C VAL A 4 13.24 6.05 -9.73
N ASN A 5 13.73 5.37 -8.70
CA ASN A 5 14.72 5.92 -7.76
C ASN A 5 14.29 7.30 -7.21
N GLY A 6 13.05 7.40 -6.76
CA GLY A 6 12.46 8.63 -6.21
C GLY A 6 12.12 9.72 -7.25
N LYS A 7 12.41 9.54 -8.54
CA LYS A 7 12.17 10.53 -9.60
C LYS A 7 11.04 10.11 -10.51
N PHE A 8 10.21 11.06 -10.90
CA PHE A 8 9.18 10.84 -11.91
C PHE A 8 9.80 10.83 -13.31
N CYS A 9 9.45 9.84 -14.10
CA CYS A 9 9.92 9.63 -15.47
C CYS A 9 8.75 9.45 -16.41
N GLY A 10 8.89 9.92 -17.64
CA GLY A 10 7.91 9.70 -18.69
C GLY A 10 7.73 8.22 -19.03
N GLN A 11 6.50 7.85 -19.37
CA GLN A 11 6.11 6.54 -19.89
C GLN A 11 4.91 6.72 -20.84
N LEU A 12 3.66 6.47 -20.42
CA LEU A 12 2.47 6.80 -21.22
C LEU A 12 2.32 8.32 -21.37
N ALA A 13 2.38 9.10 -20.29
CA ALA A 13 2.68 10.52 -20.40
C ALA A 13 4.18 10.69 -20.53
N GLU A 14 4.65 11.26 -21.63
CA GLU A 14 6.09 11.50 -21.87
C GLU A 14 6.58 12.77 -21.15
N SER A 15 5.68 13.75 -20.96
CA SER A 15 5.94 14.98 -20.20
C SER A 15 4.67 15.49 -19.53
N TRP A 16 4.83 16.40 -18.59
CA TRP A 16 3.73 17.06 -17.89
C TRP A 16 4.15 18.44 -17.40
N GLU A 17 3.16 19.29 -17.19
CA GLU A 17 3.30 20.62 -16.63
C GLU A 17 2.32 20.77 -15.46
N ILE A 18 2.71 21.55 -14.46
CA ILE A 18 1.88 21.84 -13.27
C ILE A 18 1.81 23.34 -13.14
N SER A 19 0.59 23.88 -12.98
CA SER A 19 0.38 25.30 -12.73
C SER A 19 1.01 25.75 -11.40
N GLU A 20 1.34 27.03 -11.26
CA GLU A 20 1.96 27.59 -10.06
C GLU A 20 1.11 27.38 -8.79
N ASP A 21 -0.20 27.36 -8.92
CA ASP A 21 -1.15 27.11 -7.83
C ASP A 21 -1.36 25.61 -7.52
N GLY A 22 -0.77 24.72 -8.32
CA GLY A 22 -0.89 23.27 -8.16
C GLY A 22 -2.28 22.70 -8.45
N LEU A 23 -3.15 23.46 -9.10
CA LEU A 23 -4.54 23.06 -9.39
C LEU A 23 -4.75 22.50 -10.79
N THR A 24 -3.84 22.77 -11.72
CA THR A 24 -3.93 22.29 -13.10
C THR A 24 -2.70 21.46 -13.47
N TYR A 25 -2.94 20.26 -14.01
CA TYR A 25 -1.90 19.36 -14.49
C TYR A 25 -2.16 19.07 -15.97
N THR A 26 -1.20 19.40 -16.85
CA THR A 26 -1.26 19.09 -18.27
C THR A 26 -0.35 17.93 -18.58
N PHE A 27 -0.87 16.85 -19.13
CA PHE A 27 -0.10 15.66 -19.52
C PHE A 27 -0.07 15.49 -21.02
N HIS A 28 1.12 15.27 -21.57
CA HIS A 28 1.34 14.97 -22.98
C HIS A 28 1.55 13.47 -23.16
N ILE A 29 0.62 12.82 -23.87
CA ILE A 29 0.63 11.38 -24.11
C ILE A 29 1.67 11.07 -25.18
N ASN A 30 2.45 10.00 -24.98
CA ASN A 30 3.40 9.50 -25.98
C ASN A 30 2.67 9.24 -27.31
N PRO A 31 3.10 9.88 -28.42
CA PRO A 31 2.40 9.79 -29.71
C PRO A 31 2.36 8.36 -30.27
N ASN A 32 3.29 7.49 -29.85
CA ASN A 32 3.36 6.09 -30.27
C ASN A 32 2.61 5.13 -29.32
N ALA A 33 1.97 5.66 -28.28
CA ALA A 33 1.28 4.82 -27.30
C ALA A 33 0.04 4.15 -27.89
N LYS A 34 -0.02 2.82 -27.77
CA LYS A 34 -1.12 1.97 -28.25
C LYS A 34 -1.57 1.00 -27.16
N PHE A 35 -2.85 0.66 -27.20
CA PHE A 35 -3.35 -0.49 -26.47
C PHE A 35 -2.94 -1.82 -27.10
N SER A 36 -3.13 -2.92 -26.38
CA SER A 36 -2.76 -4.27 -26.82
C SER A 36 -3.57 -4.78 -28.02
N ASP A 37 -4.69 -4.17 -28.35
CA ASP A 37 -5.49 -4.43 -29.56
C ASP A 37 -5.03 -3.59 -30.79
N GLY A 38 -3.99 -2.77 -30.62
CA GLY A 38 -3.43 -1.94 -31.67
C GLY A 38 -4.08 -0.55 -31.81
N THR A 39 -5.13 -0.24 -31.06
CA THR A 39 -5.76 1.09 -31.05
C THR A 39 -4.86 2.11 -30.37
N ASP A 40 -4.89 3.36 -30.84
CA ASP A 40 -4.12 4.44 -30.25
C ASP A 40 -4.69 4.83 -28.88
N ILE A 41 -3.81 5.14 -27.93
CA ILE A 41 -4.22 5.68 -26.64
C ILE A 41 -4.40 7.19 -26.79
N THR A 42 -5.59 7.68 -26.44
CA THR A 42 -5.99 9.08 -26.57
C THR A 42 -6.17 9.78 -25.23
N ALA A 43 -6.31 11.11 -25.28
CA ALA A 43 -6.67 11.90 -24.11
C ALA A 43 -8.10 11.59 -23.61
N GLU A 44 -9.01 11.16 -24.50
CA GLU A 44 -10.35 10.70 -24.09
C GLU A 44 -10.30 9.41 -23.27
N ASP A 45 -9.32 8.51 -23.52
CA ASP A 45 -9.12 7.32 -22.67
C ASP A 45 -8.59 7.71 -21.28
N VAL A 46 -7.77 8.76 -21.21
CA VAL A 46 -7.25 9.29 -19.93
C VAL A 46 -8.42 9.92 -19.15
N GLU A 47 -9.17 10.84 -19.75
CA GLU A 47 -10.39 11.45 -19.19
C GLU A 47 -11.31 10.37 -18.62
N PHE A 48 -11.74 9.44 -19.47
CA PHE A 48 -12.60 8.32 -19.09
C PHE A 48 -12.06 7.53 -17.91
N SER A 49 -10.75 7.21 -17.92
CA SER A 49 -10.15 6.35 -16.89
C SER A 49 -10.15 6.99 -15.51
N TYR A 50 -9.84 8.27 -15.41
CA TYR A 50 -9.76 8.97 -14.13
C TYR A 50 -11.14 9.33 -13.59
N GLU A 51 -12.07 9.70 -14.47
CA GLU A 51 -13.46 9.92 -14.09
C GLU A 51 -14.13 8.62 -13.64
N PHE A 52 -13.84 7.50 -14.32
CA PHE A 52 -14.31 6.19 -13.88
C PHE A 52 -13.82 5.83 -12.47
N VAL A 53 -12.55 6.12 -12.13
CA VAL A 53 -12.04 5.87 -10.77
C VAL A 53 -12.71 6.80 -9.76
N ARG A 54 -12.87 8.09 -10.08
CA ARG A 54 -13.54 9.07 -9.22
C ARG A 54 -14.98 8.69 -8.91
N ASP A 55 -15.74 8.28 -9.94
CA ASP A 55 -17.20 8.19 -9.87
C ASP A 55 -17.73 6.78 -9.63
N GLN A 56 -16.96 5.73 -9.97
CA GLN A 56 -17.45 4.34 -9.99
C GLN A 56 -16.58 3.34 -9.21
N CYS A 57 -15.42 3.75 -8.68
CA CYS A 57 -14.55 2.86 -7.93
C CYS A 57 -14.65 3.15 -6.42
N ASP A 58 -15.65 2.63 -5.73
CA ASP A 58 -15.92 2.90 -4.30
C ASP A 58 -14.68 2.75 -3.40
N GLY A 59 -13.80 1.80 -3.69
CA GLY A 59 -12.58 1.59 -2.91
C GLY A 59 -11.47 2.61 -3.12
N TRP A 60 -11.52 3.41 -4.21
CA TRP A 60 -10.43 4.29 -4.63
C TRP A 60 -10.86 5.71 -5.00
N SER A 61 -12.16 5.99 -5.06
CA SER A 61 -12.72 7.30 -5.41
C SER A 61 -12.20 8.43 -4.51
N TRP A 62 -11.91 8.15 -3.24
CA TRP A 62 -11.38 9.11 -2.30
C TRP A 62 -10.03 9.74 -2.71
N LEU A 63 -9.21 9.03 -3.50
CA LEU A 63 -7.94 9.54 -4.03
C LEU A 63 -8.14 10.70 -5.02
N TYR A 64 -9.28 10.72 -5.69
CA TYR A 64 -9.61 11.72 -6.71
C TYR A 64 -10.81 12.60 -6.34
N LYS A 65 -11.18 12.66 -5.04
CA LYS A 65 -12.31 13.49 -4.56
C LYS A 65 -12.16 14.99 -4.86
N THR A 66 -10.94 15.47 -5.06
CA THR A 66 -10.65 16.86 -5.44
C THR A 66 -10.45 17.04 -6.94
N LEU A 67 -10.59 15.99 -7.73
CA LEU A 67 -10.59 16.07 -9.19
C LEU A 67 -11.96 16.58 -9.66
N ASP A 68 -11.99 17.81 -10.17
CA ASP A 68 -13.21 18.41 -10.70
C ASP A 68 -13.51 17.87 -12.09
N ASP A 69 -12.49 17.86 -12.96
CA ASP A 69 -12.63 17.54 -14.37
C ASP A 69 -11.32 17.04 -14.99
N VAL A 70 -11.41 16.26 -16.06
CA VAL A 70 -10.31 15.94 -16.96
C VAL A 70 -10.71 16.30 -18.38
N GLU A 71 -10.02 17.22 -19.01
CA GLU A 71 -10.33 17.70 -20.37
C GLU A 71 -9.39 17.07 -21.39
N ALA A 72 -9.92 16.39 -22.39
CA ALA A 72 -9.19 15.98 -23.58
C ALA A 72 -9.09 17.18 -24.56
N VAL A 73 -8.05 18.02 -24.41
CA VAL A 73 -7.86 19.25 -25.22
C VAL A 73 -7.59 18.93 -26.67
N ASP A 74 -6.84 17.88 -26.90
CA ASP A 74 -6.59 17.29 -28.21
C ASP A 74 -6.35 15.76 -28.05
N GLU A 75 -6.06 15.08 -29.15
CA GLU A 75 -5.90 13.62 -29.15
C GLU A 75 -4.83 13.10 -28.15
N LYS A 76 -3.80 13.92 -27.85
CA LYS A 76 -2.63 13.53 -27.04
C LYS A 76 -2.38 14.42 -25.83
N THR A 77 -3.28 15.37 -25.53
CA THR A 77 -3.14 16.30 -24.41
C THR A 77 -4.35 16.20 -23.48
N ALA A 78 -4.12 15.74 -22.24
CA ALA A 78 -5.12 15.69 -21.19
C ALA A 78 -4.79 16.72 -20.10
N VAL A 79 -5.79 17.54 -19.72
CA VAL A 79 -5.68 18.56 -18.69
C VAL A 79 -6.57 18.19 -17.50
N PHE A 80 -5.99 18.12 -16.33
CA PHE A 80 -6.66 17.79 -15.08
C PHE A 80 -6.88 19.06 -14.28
N HIS A 81 -8.10 19.26 -13.81
CA HIS A 81 -8.50 20.38 -12.95
C HIS A 81 -8.86 19.87 -11.56
N PHE A 82 -8.28 20.49 -10.53
CA PHE A 82 -8.49 20.09 -9.15
C PHE A 82 -8.97 21.27 -8.29
N SER A 83 -9.86 21.02 -7.35
CA SER A 83 -10.37 22.01 -6.39
C SER A 83 -9.40 22.30 -5.24
N ALA A 84 -8.37 21.47 -5.03
CA ALA A 84 -7.34 21.67 -4.01
C ALA A 84 -5.97 21.20 -4.52
N ALA A 85 -4.92 21.92 -4.16
CA ALA A 85 -3.55 21.52 -4.45
C ALA A 85 -3.16 20.29 -3.61
N ASP A 86 -2.44 19.35 -4.24
CA ASP A 86 -1.91 18.17 -3.58
C ASP A 86 -0.59 17.74 -4.24
N ALA A 87 0.51 17.99 -3.56
CA ALA A 87 1.85 17.67 -4.06
C ALA A 87 2.16 16.15 -4.11
N SER A 88 1.37 15.31 -3.45
CA SER A 88 1.48 13.84 -3.55
C SER A 88 0.84 13.27 -4.82
N ARG A 89 0.11 14.07 -5.55
CA ARG A 89 -0.73 13.67 -6.70
C ARG A 89 0.03 12.92 -7.78
N LEU A 90 1.20 13.41 -8.18
CA LEU A 90 2.04 12.69 -9.16
C LEU A 90 2.44 11.30 -8.66
N ALA A 91 2.72 11.15 -7.37
CA ALA A 91 3.05 9.87 -6.77
C ALA A 91 1.86 8.90 -6.85
N THR A 92 0.67 9.37 -6.48
CA THR A 92 -0.59 8.61 -6.61
C THR A 92 -0.86 8.18 -8.05
N MET A 93 -0.68 9.09 -9.03
CA MET A 93 -0.89 8.81 -10.46
C MET A 93 0.15 7.86 -11.07
N THR A 94 1.29 7.60 -10.41
CA THR A 94 2.25 6.58 -10.85
C THR A 94 1.92 5.16 -10.37
N SER A 95 0.93 5.00 -9.51
CA SER A 95 0.47 3.69 -9.07
C SER A 95 -0.27 2.96 -10.19
N ILE A 96 0.06 1.68 -10.38
CA ILE A 96 -0.67 0.83 -11.33
C ILE A 96 -2.12 0.57 -10.93
N GLN A 97 -2.45 0.70 -9.66
CA GLN A 97 -3.81 0.52 -9.15
C GLN A 97 -4.70 1.73 -9.45
N TYR A 98 -4.16 2.96 -9.36
CA TYR A 98 -4.95 4.19 -9.38
C TYR A 98 -4.71 5.04 -10.62
N GLY A 99 -3.55 4.92 -11.26
CA GLY A 99 -3.14 5.73 -12.40
C GLY A 99 -3.13 4.99 -13.75
N SER A 100 -3.70 3.80 -13.83
CA SER A 100 -3.76 3.03 -15.08
C SER A 100 -4.83 3.59 -16.03
N VAL A 101 -4.43 3.79 -17.29
CA VAL A 101 -5.34 4.21 -18.36
C VAL A 101 -5.98 2.98 -18.99
N ARG A 102 -7.31 2.97 -19.08
CA ARG A 102 -8.17 1.94 -19.64
C ARG A 102 -8.63 2.34 -21.04
N SER A 103 -8.83 1.37 -21.93
CA SER A 103 -9.47 1.62 -23.22
C SER A 103 -10.98 1.84 -23.03
N LYS A 104 -11.45 3.06 -23.28
CA LYS A 104 -12.87 3.40 -23.28
C LYS A 104 -13.66 2.52 -24.24
N ALA A 105 -13.15 2.36 -25.47
CA ALA A 105 -13.79 1.55 -26.49
C ALA A 105 -13.89 0.06 -26.10
N ALA A 106 -12.87 -0.48 -25.45
CA ALA A 106 -12.91 -1.86 -24.98
C ALA A 106 -13.89 -2.03 -23.80
N MET A 107 -13.93 -1.10 -22.86
CA MET A 107 -14.89 -1.13 -21.76
C MET A 107 -16.33 -1.02 -22.27
N GLU A 108 -16.61 -0.16 -23.25
CA GLU A 108 -17.93 -0.06 -23.89
C GLU A 108 -18.28 -1.33 -24.66
N LYS A 109 -17.32 -1.93 -25.37
CA LYS A 109 -17.53 -3.17 -26.15
C LYS A 109 -17.85 -4.38 -25.29
N TYR A 110 -17.10 -4.57 -24.20
CA TYR A 110 -17.18 -5.78 -23.39
C TYR A 110 -18.07 -5.62 -22.14
N GLY A 111 -18.35 -4.38 -21.71
CA GLY A 111 -19.18 -4.09 -20.53
C GLY A 111 -18.70 -4.89 -19.31
N ASP A 112 -19.60 -5.63 -18.69
CA ASP A 112 -19.30 -6.44 -17.50
C ASP A 112 -18.30 -7.58 -17.76
N ASP A 113 -18.03 -7.95 -19.01
CA ASP A 113 -17.05 -8.98 -19.36
C ASP A 113 -15.65 -8.43 -19.60
N TYR A 114 -15.44 -7.10 -19.50
CA TYR A 114 -14.12 -6.49 -19.60
C TYR A 114 -13.18 -7.04 -18.51
N GLY A 115 -12.02 -7.54 -18.94
CA GLY A 115 -11.01 -8.08 -18.03
C GLY A 115 -11.26 -9.53 -17.56
N LYS A 116 -12.29 -10.24 -18.07
CA LYS A 116 -12.62 -11.61 -17.66
C LYS A 116 -12.10 -12.70 -18.60
N THR A 117 -11.66 -12.34 -19.81
CA THR A 117 -11.10 -13.26 -20.80
C THR A 117 -9.85 -12.67 -21.44
N ALA A 118 -9.01 -13.50 -22.06
CA ALA A 118 -7.82 -13.03 -22.75
C ALA A 118 -8.15 -11.97 -23.82
N GLU A 119 -9.24 -12.14 -24.54
CA GLU A 119 -9.67 -11.20 -25.59
C GLU A 119 -10.18 -9.87 -25.01
N SER A 120 -10.85 -9.90 -23.84
CA SER A 120 -11.43 -8.70 -23.23
C SER A 120 -10.42 -7.88 -22.40
N VAL A 121 -9.21 -8.40 -22.15
CA VAL A 121 -8.13 -7.64 -21.51
C VAL A 121 -7.41 -6.78 -22.54
N VAL A 122 -7.84 -5.54 -22.67
CA VAL A 122 -7.16 -4.54 -23.52
C VAL A 122 -6.37 -3.60 -22.60
N SER A 123 -5.04 -3.65 -22.72
CA SER A 123 -4.13 -2.95 -21.79
C SER A 123 -3.11 -2.08 -22.52
N SER A 124 -2.60 -1.06 -21.81
CA SER A 124 -1.50 -0.20 -22.30
C SER A 124 -0.12 -0.73 -21.93
N GLY A 125 -0.03 -1.90 -21.29
CA GLY A 125 1.21 -2.50 -20.80
C GLY A 125 2.06 -3.17 -21.88
N PRO A 126 3.27 -3.64 -21.50
CA PRO A 126 4.24 -4.26 -22.41
C PRO A 126 3.91 -5.71 -22.80
N TYR A 127 2.88 -6.29 -22.22
CA TYR A 127 2.47 -7.68 -22.49
C TYR A 127 1.01 -7.75 -22.92
N VAL A 128 0.71 -8.75 -23.73
CA VAL A 128 -0.65 -9.16 -24.11
C VAL A 128 -0.91 -10.56 -23.57
N ILE A 129 -2.16 -10.83 -23.15
CA ILE A 129 -2.59 -12.18 -22.76
C ILE A 129 -2.88 -12.95 -24.04
N THR A 130 -2.18 -14.07 -24.24
CA THR A 130 -2.37 -14.94 -25.41
C THR A 130 -3.23 -16.16 -25.13
N ASP A 131 -3.29 -16.60 -23.87
CA ASP A 131 -4.07 -17.76 -23.46
C ASP A 131 -4.40 -17.66 -21.96
N TRP A 132 -5.65 -17.91 -21.59
CA TRP A 132 -6.08 -17.85 -20.20
C TRP A 132 -7.04 -19.01 -19.90
N LYS A 133 -6.65 -19.80 -18.93
CA LYS A 133 -7.49 -20.85 -18.41
C LYS A 133 -7.71 -20.62 -16.92
N GLU A 134 -8.94 -20.32 -16.57
CA GLU A 134 -9.33 -19.95 -15.21
C GLU A 134 -8.87 -21.01 -14.19
N ASN A 135 -8.27 -20.54 -13.08
CA ASN A 135 -7.68 -21.35 -12.01
C ASN A 135 -6.53 -22.31 -12.44
N GLU A 136 -6.08 -22.26 -13.69
CA GLU A 136 -4.97 -23.10 -14.13
C GLU A 136 -3.75 -22.28 -14.54
N TYR A 137 -3.91 -21.28 -15.44
CA TYR A 137 -2.81 -20.42 -15.87
C TYR A 137 -3.27 -19.21 -16.68
N VAL A 138 -2.37 -18.22 -16.77
CA VAL A 138 -2.44 -17.14 -17.75
C VAL A 138 -1.10 -17.08 -18.48
N LYS A 139 -1.11 -17.00 -19.82
CA LYS A 139 0.07 -16.82 -20.65
C LYS A 139 0.11 -15.42 -21.20
N PHE A 140 1.31 -14.85 -21.17
CA PHE A 140 1.59 -13.52 -21.66
C PHE A 140 2.69 -13.57 -22.72
N GLU A 141 2.60 -12.69 -23.69
CA GLU A 141 3.63 -12.46 -24.70
C GLU A 141 4.00 -10.97 -24.72
N ALA A 142 5.29 -10.67 -24.83
CA ALA A 142 5.78 -9.31 -24.95
C ALA A 142 5.36 -8.70 -26.28
N ARG A 143 4.85 -7.48 -26.23
CA ARG A 143 4.40 -6.76 -27.42
C ARG A 143 5.58 -6.18 -28.21
N ASP A 144 5.57 -6.40 -29.49
CA ASP A 144 6.56 -5.82 -30.42
C ASP A 144 6.35 -4.32 -30.64
N ASP A 145 5.10 -3.86 -30.57
CA ASP A 145 4.66 -2.48 -30.78
C ASP A 145 4.61 -1.64 -29.47
N TYR A 146 5.15 -2.17 -28.37
CA TYR A 146 5.15 -1.44 -27.13
C TYR A 146 5.99 -0.16 -27.22
N TYR A 147 5.41 0.97 -26.84
CA TYR A 147 6.02 2.29 -26.96
C TYR A 147 7.13 2.58 -25.94
N GLY A 148 7.29 1.76 -24.90
CA GLY A 148 8.34 1.87 -23.88
C GLY A 148 9.50 0.92 -24.09
N LYS A 149 10.32 0.71 -23.04
CA LYS A 149 11.40 -0.29 -23.07
C LYS A 149 10.78 -1.69 -23.20
N LYS A 150 11.19 -2.43 -24.24
CA LYS A 150 10.77 -3.82 -24.42
C LYS A 150 11.26 -4.67 -23.24
N PRO A 151 10.43 -5.55 -22.68
CA PRO A 151 10.88 -6.47 -21.64
C PRO A 151 11.80 -7.56 -22.23
N ASP A 152 12.74 -8.02 -21.40
CA ASP A 152 13.67 -9.09 -21.79
C ASP A 152 12.99 -10.47 -21.77
N LEU A 153 12.00 -10.68 -20.91
CA LEU A 153 11.18 -11.88 -20.85
C LEU A 153 10.08 -11.78 -21.91
N THR A 154 10.23 -12.53 -23.01
CA THR A 154 9.27 -12.45 -24.14
C THR A 154 8.02 -13.26 -23.92
N HIS A 155 8.06 -14.33 -23.11
CA HIS A 155 6.94 -15.20 -22.78
C HIS A 155 6.90 -15.47 -21.30
N ILE A 156 5.72 -15.34 -20.70
CA ILE A 156 5.46 -15.60 -19.29
C ILE A 156 4.27 -16.52 -19.16
N LYS A 157 4.38 -17.54 -18.32
CA LYS A 157 3.26 -18.36 -17.89
C LYS A 157 3.06 -18.15 -16.38
N TYR A 158 1.99 -17.49 -16.01
CA TYR A 158 1.59 -17.37 -14.61
C TYR A 158 0.71 -18.56 -14.21
N VAL A 159 1.04 -19.21 -13.09
CA VAL A 159 0.33 -20.37 -12.56
C VAL A 159 -0.04 -20.09 -11.10
N PRO A 160 -1.30 -20.20 -10.70
CA PRO A 160 -1.69 -20.05 -9.30
C PRO A 160 -1.18 -21.24 -8.48
N ILE A 161 -0.38 -20.97 -7.44
CA ILE A 161 0.11 -21.98 -6.50
C ILE A 161 -0.27 -21.51 -5.11
N SER A 162 -1.20 -22.21 -4.45
CA SER A 162 -1.70 -21.85 -3.12
C SER A 162 -0.87 -22.46 -1.99
N ASP A 163 -0.19 -23.59 -2.22
CA ASP A 163 0.65 -24.26 -1.25
C ASP A 163 2.10 -23.79 -1.35
N VAL A 164 2.60 -23.16 -0.30
CA VAL A 164 3.98 -22.63 -0.24
C VAL A 164 5.02 -23.73 -0.38
N ASN A 165 4.79 -24.93 0.18
CA ASN A 165 5.75 -26.01 0.08
C ASN A 165 5.84 -26.55 -1.34
N ALA A 166 4.69 -26.62 -2.04
CA ALA A 166 4.67 -26.97 -3.47
C ALA A 166 5.43 -25.94 -4.31
N ALA A 167 5.28 -24.64 -4.02
CA ALA A 167 6.04 -23.59 -4.69
C ALA A 167 7.56 -23.71 -4.43
N VAL A 168 7.96 -23.98 -3.19
CA VAL A 168 9.37 -24.22 -2.81
C VAL A 168 9.96 -25.40 -3.59
N VAL A 169 9.25 -26.52 -3.67
CA VAL A 169 9.69 -27.69 -4.46
C VAL A 169 9.81 -27.36 -5.94
N ALA A 170 8.81 -26.65 -6.51
CA ALA A 170 8.81 -26.26 -7.92
C ALA A 170 10.01 -25.31 -8.26
N LEU A 171 10.36 -24.38 -7.35
CA LEU A 171 11.55 -23.55 -7.48
C LEU A 171 12.83 -24.40 -7.45
N GLN A 172 12.96 -25.34 -6.48
CA GLN A 172 14.13 -26.20 -6.34
C GLN A 172 14.34 -27.12 -7.56
N THR A 173 13.25 -27.61 -8.15
CA THR A 173 13.28 -28.47 -9.35
C THR A 173 13.42 -27.72 -10.65
N GLY A 174 13.28 -26.39 -10.65
CA GLY A 174 13.29 -25.54 -11.85
C GLY A 174 12.00 -25.63 -12.68
N GLU A 175 10.92 -26.12 -12.10
CA GLU A 175 9.58 -26.07 -12.72
C GLU A 175 8.95 -24.67 -12.60
N LEU A 176 9.40 -23.88 -11.62
CA LEU A 176 9.02 -22.51 -11.37
C LEU A 176 10.26 -21.63 -11.38
N ASP A 177 10.24 -20.55 -12.17
CA ASP A 177 11.36 -19.61 -12.25
C ASP A 177 11.26 -18.47 -11.22
N LEU A 178 10.04 -18.12 -10.80
CA LEU A 178 9.79 -16.99 -9.88
C LEU A 178 8.51 -17.24 -9.08
N TYR A 179 8.58 -17.05 -7.77
CA TYR A 179 7.41 -17.08 -6.89
C TYR A 179 7.14 -15.70 -6.31
N PHE A 180 6.05 -15.07 -6.72
CA PHE A 180 5.73 -13.69 -6.37
C PHE A 180 5.28 -13.46 -4.92
N ASN A 181 4.77 -14.49 -4.24
CA ASN A 181 4.39 -14.31 -2.86
C ASN A 181 5.65 -14.27 -1.99
N PRO A 182 5.81 -13.27 -1.12
CA PRO A 182 6.95 -13.22 -0.22
C PRO A 182 7.04 -14.46 0.65
N LEU A 183 8.24 -15.02 0.76
CA LEU A 183 8.53 -16.16 1.63
C LEU A 183 9.02 -15.69 3.00
N SER A 184 8.71 -16.47 4.03
CA SER A 184 9.17 -16.25 5.40
C SER A 184 9.46 -17.56 6.11
N GLY A 185 10.11 -17.51 7.26
CA GLY A 185 10.38 -18.66 8.12
C GLY A 185 11.02 -19.83 7.39
N VAL A 186 10.58 -21.07 7.68
CA VAL A 186 11.17 -22.31 7.16
C VAL A 186 11.19 -22.37 5.62
N ALA A 187 10.17 -21.83 4.94
CA ALA A 187 10.12 -21.81 3.48
C ALA A 187 11.26 -20.97 2.90
N LEU A 188 11.49 -19.79 3.47
CA LEU A 188 12.58 -18.91 3.06
C LEU A 188 13.95 -19.53 3.34
N ASP A 189 14.15 -20.12 4.53
CA ASP A 189 15.40 -20.79 4.88
C ASP A 189 15.69 -21.96 3.93
N THR A 190 14.64 -22.68 3.54
CA THR A 190 14.76 -23.81 2.60
C THR A 190 15.23 -23.36 1.22
N VAL A 191 14.67 -22.27 0.69
CA VAL A 191 15.09 -21.75 -0.63
C VAL A 191 16.45 -21.04 -0.57
N LYS A 192 16.79 -20.38 0.54
CA LYS A 192 18.13 -19.78 0.76
C LYS A 192 19.26 -20.83 0.76
N ALA A 193 18.95 -22.06 1.10
CA ALA A 193 19.91 -23.17 1.09
C ALA A 193 20.11 -23.83 -0.30
N ALA A 194 19.36 -23.44 -1.32
CA ALA A 194 19.41 -24.02 -2.66
C ALA A 194 20.33 -23.22 -3.59
N ASP A 195 21.27 -23.89 -4.26
CA ASP A 195 22.27 -23.26 -5.12
C ASP A 195 21.70 -22.61 -6.40
N ASN A 196 20.50 -23.04 -6.83
CA ASN A 196 19.86 -22.57 -8.06
C ASN A 196 18.83 -21.45 -7.83
N ILE A 197 18.64 -21.00 -6.57
CA ILE A 197 17.66 -19.98 -6.21
C ILE A 197 18.39 -18.73 -5.70
N ALA A 198 17.91 -17.58 -6.12
CA ALA A 198 18.27 -16.28 -5.58
C ALA A 198 17.07 -15.67 -4.84
N ILE A 199 17.34 -14.78 -3.90
CA ILE A 199 16.32 -14.04 -3.17
C ILE A 199 16.51 -12.55 -3.43
N SER A 200 15.47 -11.91 -3.93
CA SER A 200 15.40 -10.44 -3.97
C SER A 200 14.62 -9.96 -2.75
N GLU A 201 15.29 -9.14 -1.93
CA GLU A 201 14.68 -8.56 -0.74
C GLU A 201 14.43 -7.06 -0.95
N GLY A 202 13.30 -6.58 -0.45
CA GLY A 202 12.95 -5.17 -0.50
C GLY A 202 12.10 -4.76 0.69
N LEU A 203 12.49 -3.67 1.36
CA LEU A 203 11.69 -3.08 2.42
C LEU A 203 10.45 -2.45 1.80
N THR A 204 9.28 -2.89 2.23
CA THR A 204 8.00 -2.40 1.73
C THR A 204 7.56 -1.15 2.48
N CYS A 205 6.61 -0.40 1.91
CA CYS A 205 5.86 0.62 2.64
C CYS A 205 4.68 0.03 3.43
N ARG A 206 4.62 -1.31 3.57
CA ARG A 206 3.63 -1.99 4.39
C ARG A 206 4.09 -2.01 5.83
N ASN A 207 3.31 -1.36 6.69
CA ASN A 207 3.54 -1.32 8.12
C ASN A 207 2.46 -2.12 8.83
N GLU A 208 2.86 -3.06 9.68
CA GLU A 208 1.96 -3.69 10.64
C GLU A 208 1.81 -2.77 11.84
N SER A 209 0.57 -2.50 12.21
CA SER A 209 0.20 -1.53 13.25
C SER A 209 -0.95 -2.04 14.09
N ILE A 210 -1.09 -1.51 15.30
CA ILE A 210 -2.27 -1.70 16.13
C ILE A 210 -3.11 -0.42 16.08
N TYR A 211 -4.31 -0.52 15.53
CA TYR A 211 -5.29 0.57 15.50
C TYR A 211 -6.19 0.51 16.72
N MET A 212 -6.47 1.68 17.26
CA MET A 212 -7.35 1.88 18.40
C MET A 212 -8.42 2.89 18.03
N ASN A 213 -9.68 2.57 18.24
CA ASN A 213 -10.80 3.48 17.96
C ASN A 213 -10.83 4.61 18.99
N CYS A 214 -10.39 5.81 18.59
CA CYS A 214 -10.33 7.00 19.44
C CYS A 214 -11.71 7.53 19.86
N GLU A 215 -12.80 7.02 19.28
CA GLU A 215 -14.18 7.33 19.72
C GLU A 215 -14.74 6.29 20.68
N SER A 216 -14.07 5.15 20.90
CA SER A 216 -14.53 4.12 21.83
C SER A 216 -14.38 4.55 23.28
N ASP A 217 -15.22 4.00 24.15
CA ASP A 217 -15.23 4.32 25.59
C ASP A 217 -13.87 4.16 26.26
N ILE A 218 -13.06 3.16 25.82
CA ILE A 218 -11.77 2.86 26.43
C ILE A 218 -10.62 3.63 25.78
N PHE A 219 -10.60 3.76 24.44
CA PHE A 219 -9.50 4.35 23.72
C PHE A 219 -9.69 5.83 23.34
N SER A 220 -10.81 6.46 23.73
CA SER A 220 -10.96 7.92 23.74
C SER A 220 -9.98 8.60 24.71
N ASP A 221 -9.64 7.91 25.82
CA ASP A 221 -8.60 8.36 26.74
C ASP A 221 -7.20 8.07 26.18
N VAL A 222 -6.43 9.12 25.91
CA VAL A 222 -5.05 9.02 25.40
C VAL A 222 -4.14 8.21 26.32
N ARG A 223 -4.39 8.18 27.64
CA ARG A 223 -3.60 7.39 28.61
C ARG A 223 -3.74 5.90 28.33
N MET A 224 -4.94 5.45 27.93
CA MET A 224 -5.16 4.05 27.52
C MET A 224 -4.42 3.72 26.22
N ARG A 225 -4.41 4.61 25.24
CA ARG A 225 -3.64 4.40 24.00
C ARG A 225 -2.13 4.38 24.29
N ARG A 226 -1.65 5.24 25.17
CA ARG A 226 -0.25 5.22 25.66
C ARG A 226 0.07 3.95 26.45
N ALA A 227 -0.88 3.41 27.22
CA ALA A 227 -0.70 2.12 27.89
C ALA A 227 -0.47 1.00 26.88
N VAL A 228 -1.26 0.94 25.80
CA VAL A 228 -1.02 -0.03 24.70
C VAL A 228 0.36 0.17 24.08
N ALA A 229 0.77 1.42 23.81
CA ALA A 229 2.08 1.69 23.22
C ALA A 229 3.26 1.22 24.09
N TYR A 230 3.17 1.40 25.43
CA TYR A 230 4.18 0.86 26.37
C TYR A 230 4.12 -0.66 26.52
N ALA A 231 2.96 -1.29 26.27
CA ALA A 231 2.80 -2.74 26.40
C ALA A 231 3.37 -3.51 25.20
N ILE A 232 3.54 -2.87 24.06
CA ILE A 232 3.97 -3.51 22.82
C ILE A 232 5.50 -3.63 22.79
N ASN A 233 6.00 -4.87 22.76
CA ASN A 233 7.38 -5.20 22.41
C ASN A 233 7.46 -5.38 20.89
N LYS A 234 7.96 -4.37 20.18
CA LYS A 234 7.98 -4.36 18.71
C LYS A 234 8.94 -5.40 18.13
N GLU A 235 10.06 -5.65 18.78
CA GLU A 235 11.03 -6.67 18.40
C GLU A 235 10.42 -8.07 18.54
N GLU A 236 9.71 -8.33 19.64
CA GLU A 236 9.00 -9.58 19.83
C GLU A 236 7.87 -9.76 18.79
N ALA A 237 7.12 -8.69 18.51
CA ALA A 237 6.07 -8.71 17.49
C ALA A 237 6.65 -9.03 16.11
N LEU A 238 7.79 -8.45 15.75
CA LEU A 238 8.49 -8.75 14.50
C LEU A 238 8.96 -10.21 14.45
N GLU A 239 9.54 -10.72 15.52
CA GLU A 239 10.04 -12.11 15.58
C GLU A 239 8.89 -13.12 15.51
N VAL A 240 7.85 -12.94 16.34
CA VAL A 240 6.75 -13.91 16.48
C VAL A 240 5.77 -13.84 15.32
N CYS A 241 5.40 -12.62 14.91
CA CYS A 241 4.33 -12.41 13.92
C CYS A 241 4.88 -12.13 12.52
N GLY A 242 6.03 -11.47 12.42
CA GLY A 242 6.72 -11.16 11.17
C GLY A 242 7.79 -12.17 10.77
N SER A 243 7.99 -13.24 11.57
CA SER A 243 9.07 -14.23 11.35
C SER A 243 10.46 -13.59 11.22
N GLY A 244 10.73 -12.50 11.93
CA GLY A 244 11.96 -11.73 11.83
C GLY A 244 12.15 -10.97 10.50
N GLN A 245 11.17 -11.01 9.59
CA GLN A 245 11.24 -10.44 8.23
C GLN A 245 10.70 -9.01 8.21
N GLY A 246 11.50 -8.07 8.65
CA GLY A 246 11.07 -6.67 8.70
C GLY A 246 12.06 -5.78 9.41
N GLN A 247 11.63 -4.55 9.64
CA GLN A 247 12.34 -3.56 10.42
C GLN A 247 11.36 -2.89 11.37
N VAL A 248 11.70 -2.81 12.66
CA VAL A 248 10.91 -2.06 13.64
C VAL A 248 10.85 -0.59 13.23
N VAL A 249 9.64 -0.01 13.36
CA VAL A 249 9.37 1.39 13.03
C VAL A 249 8.86 2.15 14.26
N ILE A 250 9.07 3.46 14.27
CA ILE A 250 8.63 4.34 15.36
C ILE A 250 7.21 4.85 15.06
N TYR A 251 6.95 5.25 13.82
CA TYR A 251 5.68 5.78 13.33
C TYR A 251 5.33 5.18 11.97
N PRO A 252 4.08 5.27 11.49
CA PRO A 252 3.69 4.73 10.20
C PRO A 252 4.46 5.38 9.05
N CYS A 253 4.80 4.59 8.03
CA CYS A 253 5.49 5.08 6.82
C CYS A 253 6.86 5.72 7.08
N ASP A 254 7.53 5.33 8.17
CA ASP A 254 8.84 5.84 8.58
C ASP A 254 9.97 5.47 7.61
N LEU A 255 9.80 4.37 6.90
CA LEU A 255 10.87 3.74 6.16
C LEU A 255 10.69 3.82 4.65
N GLY A 256 11.82 3.79 3.97
CA GLY A 256 11.88 3.62 2.55
C GLY A 256 12.18 4.90 1.76
N GLU A 257 12.14 4.78 0.46
CA GLU A 257 12.39 5.83 -0.52
C GLU A 257 11.18 6.77 -0.68
N GLN A 258 10.56 7.17 0.43
CA GLN A 258 9.44 8.09 0.37
C GLN A 258 9.94 9.50 0.00
N VAL A 259 9.25 10.15 -0.93
CA VAL A 259 9.62 11.49 -1.41
C VAL A 259 9.69 12.49 -0.27
N THR A 260 8.79 12.37 0.70
CA THR A 260 8.66 13.26 1.86
C THR A 260 8.95 12.57 3.18
N GLY A 261 9.55 11.38 3.15
CA GLY A 261 10.01 10.67 4.34
C GLY A 261 11.10 11.45 5.10
N ASN A 262 11.14 11.26 6.40
CA ASN A 262 12.11 11.88 7.29
C ASN A 262 12.92 10.80 8.04
N PRO A 263 13.80 10.05 7.35
CA PRO A 263 14.50 8.90 7.94
C PRO A 263 15.39 9.28 9.14
N ASP A 264 15.83 10.53 9.18
CA ASP A 264 16.69 11.04 10.29
C ASP A 264 15.88 11.72 11.41
N PHE A 265 14.54 11.73 11.30
CA PHE A 265 13.69 12.35 12.30
C PHE A 265 13.58 11.45 13.53
N VAL A 266 13.96 11.97 14.67
CA VAL A 266 13.76 11.34 15.98
C VAL A 266 12.73 12.17 16.74
N PRO A 267 11.56 11.60 17.07
CA PRO A 267 10.53 12.32 17.82
C PRO A 267 11.03 12.66 19.24
N SER A 268 10.43 13.70 19.83
CA SER A 268 10.77 14.21 21.17
C SER A 268 10.60 13.18 22.27
N HIS A 269 9.72 12.18 22.06
CA HIS A 269 9.57 11.04 22.94
C HIS A 269 9.17 9.78 22.16
N THR A 270 9.49 8.62 22.74
CA THR A 270 9.16 7.29 22.21
C THR A 270 8.56 6.43 23.32
N TYR A 271 7.91 5.33 22.93
CA TYR A 271 7.31 4.39 23.86
C TYR A 271 8.21 3.14 23.96
N GLU A 272 9.16 3.15 24.90
CA GLU A 272 9.94 1.96 25.20
C GLU A 272 9.06 0.91 25.91
N TYR A 273 9.24 -0.36 25.55
CA TYR A 273 8.51 -1.47 26.15
C TYR A 273 8.61 -1.46 27.69
N ASN A 274 7.47 -1.32 28.36
CA ASN A 274 7.40 -1.26 29.80
C ASN A 274 6.00 -1.69 30.31
N VAL A 275 5.84 -2.96 30.63
CA VAL A 275 4.57 -3.54 31.08
C VAL A 275 4.09 -2.94 32.41
N GLU A 276 5.01 -2.62 33.33
CA GLU A 276 4.66 -2.05 34.62
C GLU A 276 4.05 -0.64 34.47
N LYS A 277 4.67 0.19 33.62
CA LYS A 277 4.15 1.52 33.30
C LYS A 277 2.82 1.46 32.56
N ALA A 278 2.69 0.54 31.60
CA ALA A 278 1.44 0.30 30.90
C ALA A 278 0.31 -0.10 31.86
N ARG A 279 0.57 -1.05 32.76
CA ARG A 279 -0.38 -1.50 33.76
C ARG A 279 -0.79 -0.37 34.73
N ALA A 280 0.17 0.45 35.16
CA ALA A 280 -0.13 1.60 36.02
C ALA A 280 -1.09 2.59 35.34
N LEU A 281 -0.94 2.84 34.05
CA LEU A 281 -1.87 3.69 33.29
C LEU A 281 -3.26 3.07 33.17
N VAL A 282 -3.38 1.75 32.96
CA VAL A 282 -4.67 1.05 32.95
C VAL A 282 -5.36 1.16 34.30
N GLU A 283 -4.61 1.02 35.40
CA GLU A 283 -5.14 1.18 36.77
C GLU A 283 -5.58 2.61 37.04
N GLU A 284 -4.77 3.60 36.68
CA GLU A 284 -5.09 5.04 36.81
C GLU A 284 -6.36 5.42 36.05
N CYS A 285 -6.59 4.83 34.88
CA CYS A 285 -7.83 5.03 34.12
C CYS A 285 -9.03 4.23 34.63
N GLY A 286 -8.87 3.39 35.66
CA GLY A 286 -9.92 2.57 36.20
C GLY A 286 -10.39 1.42 35.32
N ASN A 287 -9.55 0.98 34.37
CA ASN A 287 -9.88 -0.03 33.35
C ASN A 287 -9.35 -1.45 33.68
N MET A 288 -8.85 -1.71 34.88
CA MET A 288 -8.41 -3.05 35.29
C MET A 288 -9.56 -4.08 35.19
N GLY A 289 -9.31 -5.17 34.47
CA GLY A 289 -10.28 -6.23 34.21
C GLY A 289 -11.36 -5.88 33.17
N ARG A 290 -11.29 -4.70 32.55
CA ARG A 290 -12.23 -4.32 31.50
C ARG A 290 -12.04 -5.22 30.27
N THR A 291 -13.16 -5.71 29.73
CA THR A 291 -13.15 -6.50 28.50
C THR A 291 -12.87 -5.61 27.29
N VAL A 292 -11.96 -6.03 26.44
CA VAL A 292 -11.61 -5.41 25.14
C VAL A 292 -11.66 -6.47 24.06
N THR A 293 -12.35 -6.20 22.96
CA THR A 293 -12.48 -7.14 21.85
C THR A 293 -11.52 -6.76 20.70
N ILE A 294 -10.54 -7.64 20.47
CA ILE A 294 -9.62 -7.55 19.33
C ILE A 294 -10.32 -8.17 18.13
N LYS A 295 -10.64 -7.37 17.13
CA LYS A 295 -11.24 -7.86 15.87
C LYS A 295 -10.22 -7.91 14.76
N SER A 296 -10.28 -8.92 13.90
CA SER A 296 -9.36 -9.02 12.75
C SER A 296 -9.87 -9.98 11.67
N TYR A 297 -9.12 -10.08 10.59
CA TYR A 297 -9.31 -11.12 9.59
C TYR A 297 -9.02 -12.50 10.18
N ASN A 298 -9.71 -13.52 9.69
CA ASN A 298 -9.50 -14.93 10.03
C ASN A 298 -8.39 -15.60 9.18
N THR A 299 -7.40 -14.82 8.73
CA THR A 299 -6.26 -15.27 7.92
C THR A 299 -4.94 -14.80 8.51
N GLU A 300 -3.84 -15.49 8.21
CA GLU A 300 -2.51 -15.04 8.59
C GLU A 300 -2.08 -13.76 7.81
N PRO A 301 -1.29 -12.89 8.40
CA PRO A 301 -0.68 -12.99 9.76
C PRO A 301 -1.61 -12.49 10.89
N TYR A 302 -2.84 -12.09 10.61
CA TYR A 302 -3.72 -11.41 11.57
C TYR A 302 -4.22 -12.32 12.69
N GLN A 303 -4.35 -13.63 12.44
CA GLN A 303 -4.68 -14.59 13.50
C GLN A 303 -3.56 -14.63 14.55
N THR A 304 -2.31 -14.78 14.12
CA THR A 304 -1.14 -14.79 15.02
C THR A 304 -0.99 -13.45 15.73
N LEU A 305 -1.13 -12.32 15.02
CA LEU A 305 -1.09 -10.97 15.61
C LEU A 305 -2.17 -10.75 16.67
N SER A 306 -3.38 -11.25 16.44
CA SER A 306 -4.49 -11.10 17.39
C SER A 306 -4.27 -11.88 18.69
N VAL A 307 -3.74 -13.11 18.59
CA VAL A 307 -3.41 -13.94 19.76
C VAL A 307 -2.24 -13.33 20.54
N TRP A 308 -1.22 -12.84 19.84
CA TRP A 308 -0.10 -12.13 20.46
C TRP A 308 -0.57 -10.85 21.18
N LEU A 309 -1.41 -10.04 20.52
CA LEU A 309 -1.97 -8.84 21.10
C LEU A 309 -2.88 -9.15 22.32
N GLN A 310 -3.63 -10.24 22.28
CA GLN A 310 -4.42 -10.70 23.42
C GLN A 310 -3.53 -10.94 24.66
N GLY A 311 -2.40 -11.63 24.48
CA GLY A 311 -1.40 -11.85 25.54
C GLY A 311 -0.86 -10.51 26.07
N THR A 312 -0.50 -9.61 25.18
CA THR A 312 0.04 -8.27 25.48
C THR A 312 -0.97 -7.44 26.32
N LEU A 313 -2.23 -7.37 25.90
CA LEU A 313 -3.26 -6.62 26.63
C LEU A 313 -3.62 -7.27 27.98
N SER A 314 -3.60 -8.60 28.03
CA SER A 314 -3.85 -9.33 29.28
C SER A 314 -2.73 -9.09 30.32
N ALA A 315 -1.48 -8.96 29.88
CA ALA A 315 -0.35 -8.67 30.77
C ALA A 315 -0.47 -7.31 31.47
N ILE A 316 -1.15 -6.34 30.86
CA ILE A 316 -1.39 -5.02 31.45
C ILE A 316 -2.71 -4.95 32.24
N GLY A 317 -3.44 -6.05 32.38
CA GLY A 317 -4.62 -6.16 33.24
C GLY A 317 -5.96 -5.97 32.57
N LEU A 318 -6.03 -5.99 31.22
CA LEU A 318 -7.29 -6.01 30.48
C LEU A 318 -7.80 -7.45 30.27
N ASP A 319 -9.13 -7.64 30.16
CA ASP A 319 -9.74 -8.92 29.76
C ASP A 319 -9.88 -8.95 28.22
N ALA A 320 -8.79 -9.28 27.52
CA ALA A 320 -8.75 -9.25 26.07
C ALA A 320 -9.39 -10.50 25.43
N LYS A 321 -10.29 -10.30 24.48
CA LYS A 321 -10.96 -11.33 23.69
C LYS A 321 -10.61 -11.18 22.22
N VAL A 322 -10.48 -12.28 21.50
CA VAL A 322 -10.23 -12.30 20.05
C VAL A 322 -11.51 -12.70 19.33
N ASP A 323 -11.88 -11.93 18.31
CA ASP A 323 -13.00 -12.17 17.41
C ASP A 323 -12.51 -12.00 15.97
N THR A 324 -12.33 -13.12 15.26
CA THR A 324 -11.85 -13.14 13.87
C THR A 324 -12.99 -13.44 12.90
N MET A 325 -12.98 -12.79 11.75
CA MET A 325 -14.04 -12.90 10.76
C MET A 325 -13.54 -12.81 9.33
N GLU A 326 -14.42 -13.09 8.38
CA GLU A 326 -14.13 -12.93 6.95
C GLU A 326 -13.82 -11.47 6.60
N ARG A 327 -13.00 -11.28 5.57
CA ARG A 327 -12.43 -9.98 5.19
C ARG A 327 -13.49 -8.90 4.94
N SER A 328 -14.57 -9.24 4.22
CA SER A 328 -15.65 -8.28 3.92
C SER A 328 -16.34 -7.82 5.21
N ALA A 329 -16.73 -8.77 6.07
CA ALA A 329 -17.41 -8.46 7.34
C ALA A 329 -16.52 -7.60 8.26
N PHE A 330 -15.22 -7.87 8.32
CA PHE A 330 -14.29 -7.05 9.10
C PHE A 330 -14.18 -5.64 8.52
N SER A 331 -14.04 -5.51 7.19
CA SER A 331 -13.93 -4.22 6.52
C SER A 331 -15.17 -3.34 6.78
N ASP A 332 -16.36 -3.92 6.72
CA ASP A 332 -17.61 -3.20 7.01
C ASP A 332 -17.63 -2.69 8.45
N GLN A 333 -17.27 -3.55 9.44
CA GLN A 333 -17.22 -3.15 10.85
C GLN A 333 -16.15 -2.07 11.10
N LEU A 334 -15.00 -2.17 10.43
CA LEU A 334 -13.91 -1.21 10.57
C LEU A 334 -14.33 0.19 10.07
N LEU A 335 -14.97 0.25 8.89
CA LEU A 335 -15.50 1.49 8.33
C LEU A 335 -16.61 2.11 9.17
N ASN A 336 -17.49 1.29 9.75
CA ASN A 336 -18.59 1.74 10.61
C ASN A 336 -18.14 2.18 12.00
N GLY A 337 -16.90 1.86 12.42
CA GLY A 337 -16.39 2.18 13.76
C GLY A 337 -16.76 1.16 14.83
N ASP A 338 -17.19 -0.05 14.44
CA ASP A 338 -17.58 -1.14 15.34
C ASP A 338 -16.39 -1.96 15.85
N VAL A 339 -15.15 -1.53 15.56
CA VAL A 339 -13.90 -2.16 15.98
C VAL A 339 -13.23 -1.30 17.03
N GLU A 340 -13.06 -1.83 18.26
CA GLU A 340 -12.37 -1.10 19.34
C GLU A 340 -10.86 -1.07 19.16
N ILE A 341 -10.28 -2.24 18.85
CA ILE A 341 -8.84 -2.42 18.62
C ILE A 341 -8.60 -3.54 17.61
N CYS A 342 -7.66 -3.37 16.74
CA CYS A 342 -7.30 -4.39 15.77
C CYS A 342 -5.82 -4.30 15.32
N PRO A 343 -5.17 -5.45 15.05
CA PRO A 343 -3.99 -5.47 14.21
C PRO A 343 -4.44 -5.23 12.76
N PHE A 344 -3.76 -4.33 12.08
CA PHE A 344 -4.04 -4.03 10.68
C PHE A 344 -2.80 -3.50 9.98
N SER A 345 -2.63 -3.83 8.71
CA SER A 345 -1.55 -3.27 7.90
C SER A 345 -2.07 -2.33 6.84
N TRP A 346 -1.26 -1.34 6.53
CA TRP A 346 -1.45 -0.52 5.36
C TRP A 346 -0.20 -0.53 4.48
N SER A 347 -0.41 -0.46 3.18
CA SER A 347 0.66 -0.36 2.21
C SER A 347 0.47 0.93 1.41
N ASP A 348 1.39 1.88 1.55
CA ASP A 348 1.45 3.00 0.64
C ASP A 348 2.25 2.62 -0.61
N VAL A 349 1.57 2.52 -1.74
CA VAL A 349 2.19 2.20 -3.03
C VAL A 349 2.63 3.44 -3.81
N SER A 350 2.30 4.64 -3.31
CA SER A 350 2.73 5.91 -3.91
C SER A 350 4.15 6.29 -3.53
N PHE A 351 4.65 5.78 -2.40
CA PHE A 351 5.92 6.17 -1.80
C PHE A 351 6.00 7.68 -1.53
N ASP A 352 4.89 8.27 -1.12
CA ASP A 352 4.82 9.65 -0.64
C ASP A 352 4.13 9.68 0.72
N PHE A 353 4.82 10.21 1.73
CA PHE A 353 4.30 10.26 3.10
C PHE A 353 2.97 11.03 3.19
N GLY A 354 2.84 12.13 2.42
CA GLY A 354 1.61 12.91 2.39
C GLY A 354 0.39 12.12 1.88
N ALA A 355 0.59 11.23 0.91
CA ALA A 355 -0.48 10.33 0.44
C ALA A 355 -0.87 9.27 1.48
N ALA A 356 0.09 8.83 2.29
CA ALA A 356 -0.14 7.79 3.30
C ALA A 356 -0.75 8.32 4.59
N VAL A 357 -0.39 9.54 4.99
CA VAL A 357 -0.72 10.09 6.33
C VAL A 357 -2.23 10.27 6.55
N GLY A 358 -3.00 10.56 5.50
CA GLY A 358 -4.46 10.67 5.57
C GLY A 358 -5.14 9.41 6.09
N ILE A 359 -4.54 8.24 5.84
CA ILE A 359 -5.08 6.95 6.30
C ILE A 359 -5.01 6.82 7.83
N TYR A 360 -4.06 7.49 8.46
CA TYR A 360 -3.83 7.37 9.89
C TYR A 360 -4.41 8.53 10.69
N MET A 361 -4.40 9.75 10.14
CA MET A 361 -4.58 10.96 10.93
C MET A 361 -5.56 11.99 10.36
N ASP A 362 -5.89 11.97 9.06
CA ASP A 362 -6.84 12.92 8.46
C ASP A 362 -8.27 12.60 8.90
N SER A 363 -8.92 13.51 9.64
CA SER A 363 -10.30 13.32 10.11
C SER A 363 -11.31 13.22 8.97
N ASN A 364 -11.01 13.79 7.79
CA ASN A 364 -11.83 13.66 6.58
C ASN A 364 -11.84 12.25 5.98
N CYS A 365 -10.93 11.38 6.43
CA CYS A 365 -10.86 9.97 6.01
C CYS A 365 -11.61 9.02 6.95
N ILE A 366 -12.23 9.51 8.04
CA ILE A 366 -13.02 8.68 8.96
C ILE A 366 -14.24 8.10 8.25
N GLY A 367 -14.38 6.76 8.33
CA GLY A 367 -15.52 6.04 7.72
C GLY A 367 -15.47 5.95 6.19
N ASN A 368 -14.33 6.33 5.57
CA ASN A 368 -14.19 6.38 4.13
C ASN A 368 -12.80 5.86 3.69
N SER A 369 -12.55 4.58 3.87
CA SER A 369 -11.33 3.88 3.43
C SER A 369 -10.01 4.42 4.03
N GLY A 370 -10.06 5.14 5.12
CA GLY A 370 -8.88 5.66 5.83
C GLY A 370 -9.20 6.01 7.28
N ASN A 371 -8.20 6.43 8.04
CA ASN A 371 -8.30 6.80 9.46
C ASN A 371 -9.16 5.80 10.28
N TYR A 372 -8.80 4.54 10.21
CA TYR A 372 -9.54 3.46 10.89
C TYR A 372 -9.53 3.57 12.42
N GLY A 373 -8.57 4.32 12.97
CA GLY A 373 -8.53 4.69 14.38
C GLY A 373 -9.51 5.81 14.75
N ARG A 374 -10.25 6.38 13.79
CA ARG A 374 -11.23 7.47 13.98
C ARG A 374 -10.64 8.64 14.79
N TYR A 375 -9.37 8.91 14.52
CA TYR A 375 -8.64 10.00 15.16
C TYR A 375 -9.09 11.35 14.58
N ASN A 376 -9.31 12.32 15.46
CA ASN A 376 -9.75 13.67 15.09
C ASN A 376 -8.94 14.70 15.87
N ASN A 377 -8.09 15.43 15.16
CA ASN A 377 -7.32 16.54 15.73
C ASN A 377 -7.21 17.65 14.67
N PRO A 378 -7.86 18.82 14.87
CA PRO A 378 -7.82 19.92 13.89
C PRO A 378 -6.41 20.41 13.54
N LYS A 379 -5.44 20.29 14.47
CA LYS A 379 -4.06 20.67 14.17
C LYS A 379 -3.37 19.67 13.25
N ALA A 380 -3.68 18.38 13.39
CA ALA A 380 -3.20 17.36 12.48
C ALA A 380 -3.78 17.59 11.07
N ASP A 381 -5.08 17.85 10.95
CA ASP A 381 -5.74 18.16 9.68
C ASP A 381 -5.13 19.41 9.00
N GLU A 382 -4.83 20.46 9.79
CA GLU A 382 -4.15 21.66 9.30
C GLU A 382 -2.77 21.33 8.72
N LEU A 383 -1.95 20.55 9.46
CA LEU A 383 -0.60 20.18 9.01
C LEU A 383 -0.61 19.28 7.78
N ILE A 384 -1.58 18.36 7.68
CA ILE A 384 -1.80 17.53 6.50
C ILE A 384 -2.13 18.41 5.29
N ALA A 385 -3.06 19.36 5.44
CA ALA A 385 -3.44 20.27 4.36
C ALA A 385 -2.26 21.16 3.91
N LEU A 386 -1.48 21.71 4.87
CA LEU A 386 -0.30 22.51 4.57
C LEU A 386 0.79 21.69 3.88
N GLY A 387 1.05 20.46 4.36
CA GLY A 387 2.03 19.57 3.76
C GLY A 387 1.63 19.11 2.35
N ASN A 388 0.37 18.81 2.12
CA ASN A 388 -0.13 18.43 0.81
C ASN A 388 -0.21 19.63 -0.16
N GLY A 389 -0.46 20.84 0.34
CA GLY A 389 -0.50 22.06 -0.49
C GLY A 389 0.86 22.64 -0.86
N ALA A 390 1.94 22.26 -0.17
CA ALA A 390 3.27 22.80 -0.43
C ALA A 390 3.96 22.07 -1.60
N SER A 391 4.55 22.81 -2.54
CA SER A 391 5.30 22.24 -3.67
C SER A 391 6.75 21.90 -3.30
N ASP A 392 7.34 22.59 -2.33
CA ASP A 392 8.72 22.35 -1.87
C ASP A 392 8.80 21.16 -0.92
N VAL A 393 9.64 20.18 -1.25
CA VAL A 393 9.78 18.92 -0.49
C VAL A 393 10.26 19.15 0.94
N GLU A 394 11.18 20.09 1.18
CA GLU A 394 11.71 20.34 2.52
C GLU A 394 10.69 21.07 3.40
N VAL A 395 9.87 21.94 2.81
CA VAL A 395 8.72 22.56 3.49
C VAL A 395 7.71 21.50 3.89
N ARG A 396 7.36 20.57 2.99
CA ARG A 396 6.48 19.43 3.27
C ARG A 396 7.00 18.58 4.42
N LYS A 397 8.28 18.22 4.38
CA LYS A 397 8.93 17.45 5.45
C LYS A 397 8.85 18.15 6.81
N GLY A 398 8.92 19.48 6.83
CA GLY A 398 8.75 20.28 8.04
C GLY A 398 7.39 20.07 8.69
N TYR A 399 6.30 20.20 7.91
CA TYR A 399 4.94 19.97 8.40
C TYR A 399 4.72 18.52 8.86
N TYR A 400 5.28 17.55 8.15
CA TYR A 400 5.14 16.15 8.54
C TYR A 400 5.95 15.76 9.77
N ARG A 401 7.06 16.46 10.07
CA ARG A 401 7.76 16.32 11.37
C ARG A 401 6.88 16.77 12.54
N GLU A 402 6.24 17.94 12.40
CA GLU A 402 5.29 18.41 13.43
C GLU A 402 4.13 17.45 13.59
N LEU A 403 3.60 16.91 12.49
CA LEU A 403 2.54 15.91 12.50
C LEU A 403 2.95 14.62 13.23
N MET A 404 4.19 14.16 13.04
CA MET A 404 4.71 12.98 13.73
C MET A 404 4.91 13.20 15.23
N GLU A 405 5.25 14.41 15.67
CA GLU A 405 5.24 14.74 17.12
C GLU A 405 3.82 14.59 17.70
N ILE A 406 2.80 15.08 17.00
CA ILE A 406 1.40 14.92 17.41
C ILE A 406 1.01 13.42 17.43
N TYR A 407 1.43 12.64 16.41
CA TYR A 407 1.19 11.19 16.39
C TYR A 407 1.79 10.51 17.62
N MET A 408 3.02 10.85 17.99
CA MET A 408 3.67 10.28 19.16
C MET A 408 3.02 10.74 20.48
N GLU A 409 2.47 11.95 20.54
CA GLU A 409 1.78 12.43 21.72
C GLU A 409 0.39 11.79 21.89
N ASP A 410 -0.40 11.75 20.82
CA ASP A 410 -1.81 11.32 20.86
C ASP A 410 -2.01 9.81 20.65
N VAL A 411 -1.02 9.13 20.07
CA VAL A 411 -1.03 7.67 19.83
C VAL A 411 -2.32 7.19 19.17
N PRO A 412 -2.70 7.67 17.98
CA PRO A 412 -3.92 7.20 17.31
C PRO A 412 -3.81 5.73 16.88
N SER A 413 -2.60 5.25 16.67
CA SER A 413 -2.25 3.85 16.44
C SER A 413 -0.82 3.58 16.94
N VAL A 414 -0.41 2.32 17.00
CA VAL A 414 0.96 1.93 17.33
C VAL A 414 1.57 1.23 16.13
N ALA A 415 2.44 1.91 15.40
CA ALA A 415 3.24 1.30 14.35
C ALA A 415 4.26 0.34 14.97
N MET A 416 4.34 -0.88 14.46
CA MET A 416 5.21 -1.93 15.01
C MET A 416 6.44 -2.17 14.13
N TYR A 417 6.24 -2.66 12.93
CA TYR A 417 7.32 -2.96 11.99
C TYR A 417 6.86 -2.82 10.53
N ALA A 418 7.82 -2.50 9.68
CA ALA A 418 7.66 -2.55 8.23
C ALA A 418 8.10 -3.93 7.72
N VAL A 419 7.36 -4.47 6.76
CA VAL A 419 7.59 -5.81 6.21
C VAL A 419 8.67 -5.77 5.14
N ILE A 420 9.59 -6.74 5.15
CA ILE A 420 10.50 -7.00 4.03
C ILE A 420 9.89 -8.11 3.16
N ASN A 421 9.69 -7.82 1.88
CA ASN A 421 9.38 -8.86 0.91
C ASN A 421 10.66 -9.62 0.56
N ALA A 422 10.59 -10.96 0.65
CA ALA A 422 11.65 -11.86 0.19
C ALA A 422 11.09 -12.72 -0.95
N ILE A 423 11.41 -12.33 -2.17
CA ILE A 423 10.90 -12.94 -3.41
C ILE A 423 11.95 -13.95 -3.92
N ALA A 424 11.55 -15.22 -3.98
CA ALA A 424 12.41 -16.29 -4.46
C ALA A 424 12.29 -16.47 -5.98
N HIS A 425 13.43 -16.56 -6.64
CA HIS A 425 13.49 -16.76 -8.09
C HIS A 425 14.71 -17.56 -8.50
N SER A 426 14.70 -18.11 -9.72
CA SER A 426 15.88 -18.72 -10.31
C SER A 426 17.08 -17.76 -10.26
N ASN A 427 18.27 -18.27 -9.96
CA ASN A 427 19.50 -17.48 -10.00
C ASN A 427 19.89 -17.03 -11.42
N GLN A 428 19.18 -17.51 -12.46
CA GLN A 428 19.29 -17.04 -13.84
C GLN A 428 18.49 -15.75 -14.11
N LEU A 429 17.68 -15.32 -13.15
CA LEU A 429 16.90 -14.09 -13.25
C LEU A 429 17.50 -13.00 -12.34
N VAL A 430 17.33 -11.78 -12.74
CA VAL A 430 17.56 -10.57 -11.92
C VAL A 430 16.24 -9.82 -11.80
N MET A 431 15.84 -9.52 -10.58
CA MET A 431 14.69 -8.73 -10.27
C MET A 431 15.16 -7.36 -9.74
N GLU A 432 14.86 -6.28 -10.48
CA GLU A 432 15.34 -4.93 -10.13
C GLU A 432 14.73 -4.38 -8.84
N ASP A 433 13.51 -4.80 -8.50
CA ASP A 433 12.77 -4.29 -7.35
C ASP A 433 11.80 -5.36 -6.81
N ALA A 434 12.09 -5.87 -5.61
CA ALA A 434 11.26 -6.88 -4.95
C ALA A 434 9.90 -6.36 -4.47
N ASN A 435 9.70 -5.04 -4.42
CA ASN A 435 8.45 -4.41 -3.97
C ASN A 435 7.50 -4.08 -5.12
N ARG A 436 7.97 -4.20 -6.37
CA ARG A 436 7.18 -3.91 -7.56
C ARG A 436 7.03 -5.17 -8.40
N TYR A 437 5.83 -5.66 -8.49
CA TYR A 437 5.47 -6.85 -9.28
C TYR A 437 5.43 -6.54 -10.79
N GLU A 438 6.49 -5.86 -11.30
CA GLU A 438 6.60 -5.47 -12.70
C GLU A 438 7.47 -6.46 -13.45
N MET A 439 6.88 -7.44 -14.14
CA MET A 439 7.63 -8.44 -14.94
C MET A 439 8.50 -7.82 -16.03
N ALA A 440 8.18 -6.62 -16.48
CA ALA A 440 9.02 -5.86 -17.43
C ALA A 440 10.37 -5.42 -16.84
N ARG A 441 10.57 -5.57 -15.53
CA ARG A 441 11.82 -5.26 -14.80
C ARG A 441 12.55 -6.51 -14.33
N VAL A 442 12.06 -7.66 -14.71
CA VAL A 442 12.75 -8.95 -14.50
C VAL A 442 13.47 -9.29 -15.80
N HIS A 443 14.74 -9.63 -15.72
CA HIS A 443 15.57 -9.93 -16.88
C HIS A 443 16.51 -11.11 -16.60
N TRP A 444 17.10 -11.66 -17.65
CA TRP A 444 18.06 -12.73 -17.51
C TRP A 444 19.37 -12.23 -16.91
N ALA A 445 19.96 -12.98 -16.00
CA ALA A 445 21.31 -12.74 -15.51
C ALA A 445 22.30 -12.86 -16.66
N GLN A 446 23.27 -11.92 -16.75
CA GLN A 446 24.29 -11.88 -17.80
C GLN A 446 25.43 -12.84 -17.52
#